data_9e121860910a6aa203aa754fe124f89e
#
_entry.id   9e121860910a6aa203aa754fe124f89e
#
_cell.length_a   1.000
_cell.length_b   1.000
_cell.length_c   1.000
_cell.angle_alpha   90.00
_cell.angle_beta   90.00
_cell.angle_gamma   90.00
#
_symmetry.space_group_name_H-M   'P 1'
#
loop_
_entity.id
_entity.type
_entity.pdbx_description
1 polymer ?
#
loop_
_entity_poly.entity_id
_entity_poly.type
_entity_poly.pdbx_seq_one_letter_code
_entity_poly.pdbx_strand_id
1 'polypeptide(L)'
;MEASLFDELQQTIQSAGPAQAIDRLCAQLRERKDYGSLFYAMLLKKRHELGVSPLPTGPSSELPEKVLDDYEEGIRVAGRLVGGLFLEEGNLAQAFSYFKMLNELEPVRAALEKYELPEGQDAQPIIELALHHGAHPRRGFEWVLDRFGICSAITAMGSYLNGSNFPHGTQARDDCLKVLIRALHTQLVQRLHYEITRKEGTAPETQSVTELIAGRDWLFDDDNYHVDVSHLSSVVQMSAPLGKCAELKLLRELCAYGQHLSPQFMGRGDPPFEDTHKDFGHFYDVLDGAQVEEGLAHFRQKAENPDPDEPGNPAAEVLVNLYLSLNRPADALAAARQYLVGADERNLTCPNITELCRKVNDYRTLAEVAKERGDAVNFLAGLIAAKA
;
A
#
# COMPACT_ATOMS: atom_id res chain seq x y z
N MET A 1 35.12 31.89 -35.98
CA MET A 1 33.73 31.43 -35.89
C MET A 1 33.80 29.97 -35.47
N GLU A 2 33.32 29.64 -34.31
CA GLU A 2 33.15 28.23 -33.97
C GLU A 2 32.13 27.63 -34.91
N ALA A 3 32.48 26.52 -35.55
CA ALA A 3 31.57 25.81 -36.42
C ALA A 3 30.32 25.41 -35.58
N SER A 4 29.13 25.63 -36.15
CA SER A 4 27.92 25.18 -35.44
C SER A 4 27.93 23.66 -35.35
N LEU A 5 27.27 23.10 -34.34
CA LEU A 5 27.08 21.63 -34.23
C LEU A 5 26.61 21.03 -35.56
N PHE A 6 25.72 21.71 -36.25
CA PHE A 6 25.17 21.24 -37.52
C PHE A 6 26.23 21.20 -38.66
N ASP A 7 27.12 22.21 -38.74
CA ASP A 7 28.22 22.24 -39.71
C ASP A 7 29.21 21.10 -39.43
N GLU A 8 29.52 20.85 -38.15
CA GLU A 8 30.40 19.77 -37.76
C GLU A 8 29.82 18.38 -38.08
N LEU A 9 28.51 18.17 -37.82
CA LEU A 9 27.84 16.93 -38.18
C LEU A 9 27.78 16.70 -39.67
N GLN A 10 27.50 17.77 -40.45
CA GLN A 10 27.50 17.70 -41.92
C GLN A 10 28.89 17.35 -42.47
N GLN A 11 29.93 17.95 -41.93
CA GLN A 11 31.31 17.64 -42.32
C GLN A 11 31.69 16.20 -41.91
N THR A 12 31.27 15.76 -40.75
CA THR A 12 31.57 14.40 -40.25
C THR A 12 30.87 13.33 -41.10
N ILE A 13 29.62 13.54 -41.50
CA ILE A 13 28.94 12.63 -42.44
C ILE A 13 29.70 12.50 -43.77
N GLN A 14 30.19 13.61 -44.30
CA GLN A 14 30.91 13.63 -45.60
C GLN A 14 32.29 12.97 -45.52
N SER A 15 33.00 13.15 -44.40
CA SER A 15 34.38 12.68 -44.26
C SER A 15 34.50 11.29 -43.63
N ALA A 16 33.61 10.93 -42.74
CA ALA A 16 33.74 9.76 -41.89
C ALA A 16 32.47 8.85 -41.85
N GLY A 17 31.40 9.32 -42.45
CA GLY A 17 30.14 8.57 -42.57
C GLY A 17 29.16 8.73 -41.41
N PRO A 18 27.95 8.19 -41.58
CA PRO A 18 26.84 8.43 -40.65
C PRO A 18 27.07 7.89 -39.25
N ALA A 19 27.71 6.74 -39.11
CA ALA A 19 27.98 6.14 -37.79
C ALA A 19 28.80 7.08 -36.90
N GLN A 20 29.89 7.65 -37.42
CA GLN A 20 30.75 8.57 -36.68
C GLN A 20 30.07 9.92 -36.42
N ALA A 21 29.21 10.40 -37.30
CA ALA A 21 28.42 11.61 -37.06
C ALA A 21 27.41 11.39 -35.91
N ILE A 22 26.77 10.22 -35.82
CA ILE A 22 25.86 9.89 -34.73
C ILE A 22 26.63 9.78 -33.39
N ASP A 23 27.80 9.14 -33.40
CA ASP A 23 28.63 9.04 -32.18
C ASP A 23 29.06 10.43 -31.69
N ARG A 24 29.45 11.32 -32.61
CA ARG A 24 29.79 12.71 -32.28
C ARG A 24 28.59 13.47 -31.71
N LEU A 25 27.40 13.29 -32.28
CA LEU A 25 26.16 13.88 -31.77
C LEU A 25 25.90 13.42 -30.35
N CYS A 26 25.95 12.09 -30.10
CA CYS A 26 25.75 11.52 -28.74
C CYS A 26 26.76 12.11 -27.75
N ALA A 27 28.02 12.21 -28.08
CA ALA A 27 29.06 12.78 -27.22
C ALA A 27 28.76 14.25 -26.86
N GLN A 28 28.43 15.09 -27.87
CA GLN A 28 28.14 16.50 -27.65
C GLN A 28 26.84 16.71 -26.82
N LEU A 29 25.80 15.92 -27.08
CA LEU A 29 24.55 16.00 -26.30
C LEU A 29 24.79 15.61 -24.82
N ARG A 30 25.63 14.60 -24.60
CA ARG A 30 26.04 14.22 -23.25
C ARG A 30 26.83 15.31 -22.54
N GLU A 31 27.80 15.94 -23.23
CA GLU A 31 28.60 17.04 -22.69
C GLU A 31 27.74 18.25 -22.34
N ARG A 32 26.74 18.56 -23.17
CA ARG A 32 25.79 19.66 -22.99
C ARG A 32 24.70 19.32 -21.96
N LYS A 33 24.68 18.09 -21.42
CA LYS A 33 23.64 17.57 -20.52
C LYS A 33 22.23 17.59 -21.13
N ASP A 34 22.14 17.58 -22.46
CA ASP A 34 20.87 17.42 -23.17
C ASP A 34 20.53 15.93 -23.28
N TYR A 35 20.16 15.35 -22.13
CA TYR A 35 19.93 13.91 -22.03
C TYR A 35 18.64 13.47 -22.75
N GLY A 36 17.64 14.36 -22.86
CA GLY A 36 16.44 14.09 -23.63
C GLY A 36 16.76 13.85 -25.12
N SER A 37 17.54 14.75 -25.72
CA SER A 37 18.00 14.58 -27.12
C SER A 37 18.97 13.41 -27.25
N LEU A 38 19.80 13.14 -26.23
CA LEU A 38 20.72 12.00 -26.23
C LEU A 38 19.96 10.66 -26.34
N PHE A 39 18.83 10.50 -25.63
CA PHE A 39 18.01 9.31 -25.78
C PHE A 39 17.63 9.05 -27.24
N TYR A 40 17.12 10.06 -27.93
CA TYR A 40 16.73 9.93 -29.33
C TYR A 40 17.93 9.73 -30.26
N ALA A 41 19.09 10.36 -30.00
CA ALA A 41 20.30 10.11 -30.73
C ALA A 41 20.82 8.67 -30.60
N MET A 42 20.64 8.04 -29.40
CA MET A 42 20.96 6.63 -29.20
C MET A 42 19.99 5.72 -29.97
N LEU A 43 18.70 6.06 -30.02
CA LEU A 43 17.74 5.33 -30.85
C LEU A 43 18.06 5.45 -32.35
N LEU A 44 18.46 6.64 -32.81
CA LEU A 44 18.95 6.86 -34.18
C LEU A 44 20.15 5.97 -34.48
N LYS A 45 21.11 5.89 -33.54
CA LYS A 45 22.28 4.99 -33.64
C LYS A 45 21.83 3.54 -33.82
N LYS A 46 20.93 3.07 -32.95
CA LYS A 46 20.43 1.68 -32.97
C LYS A 46 19.70 1.37 -34.28
N ARG A 47 18.88 2.28 -34.81
CA ARG A 47 18.20 2.12 -36.10
C ARG A 47 19.20 2.03 -37.25
N HIS A 48 20.25 2.84 -37.21
CA HIS A 48 21.32 2.78 -38.20
C HIS A 48 22.07 1.45 -38.16
N GLU A 49 22.41 0.94 -36.96
CA GLU A 49 23.06 -0.35 -36.77
C GLU A 49 22.24 -1.53 -37.32
N LEU A 50 20.90 -1.47 -37.12
CA LEU A 50 19.97 -2.47 -37.59
C LEU A 50 19.63 -2.36 -39.10
N GLY A 51 20.15 -1.34 -39.79
CA GLY A 51 19.91 -1.13 -41.22
C GLY A 51 18.46 -0.76 -41.56
N VAL A 52 17.70 -0.22 -40.59
CA VAL A 52 16.33 0.27 -40.80
C VAL A 52 16.31 1.79 -41.01
N SER A 53 15.17 2.32 -41.46
CA SER A 53 15.04 3.77 -41.69
C SER A 53 15.49 4.57 -40.44
N PRO A 54 16.35 5.57 -40.57
CA PRO A 54 16.76 6.41 -39.43
C PRO A 54 15.61 7.26 -38.89
N LEU A 55 14.58 7.51 -39.71
CA LEU A 55 13.38 8.24 -39.30
C LEU A 55 12.31 7.26 -38.87
N PRO A 56 11.78 7.35 -37.63
CA PRO A 56 10.63 6.57 -37.25
C PRO A 56 9.41 7.04 -38.04
N THR A 57 8.75 6.12 -38.72
CA THR A 57 7.55 6.39 -39.55
C THR A 57 6.27 5.93 -38.84
N GLY A 58 6.41 5.21 -37.72
CA GLY A 58 5.30 4.66 -36.93
C GLY A 58 5.78 4.02 -35.64
N PRO A 59 4.90 3.29 -34.92
CA PRO A 59 5.25 2.52 -33.73
C PRO A 59 6.37 1.52 -33.98
N SER A 60 7.10 1.14 -32.92
CA SER A 60 8.17 0.11 -33.04
C SER A 60 7.66 -1.23 -33.57
N SER A 61 6.38 -1.55 -33.36
CA SER A 61 5.72 -2.76 -33.87
C SER A 61 5.65 -2.84 -35.41
N GLU A 62 5.90 -1.74 -36.13
CA GLU A 62 5.98 -1.72 -37.57
C GLU A 62 7.37 -2.14 -38.12
N LEU A 63 8.35 -2.33 -37.22
CA LEU A 63 9.65 -2.84 -37.62
C LEU A 63 9.55 -4.34 -37.98
N PRO A 64 10.43 -4.83 -38.90
CA PRO A 64 10.50 -6.25 -39.18
C PRO A 64 10.73 -7.06 -37.90
N GLU A 65 9.99 -8.17 -37.71
CA GLU A 65 10.03 -9.02 -36.52
C GLU A 65 11.47 -9.40 -36.11
N LYS A 66 12.32 -9.71 -37.08
CA LYS A 66 13.74 -10.09 -36.86
C LYS A 66 14.64 -9.02 -36.22
N VAL A 67 14.20 -7.74 -36.19
CA VAL A 67 14.98 -6.62 -35.61
C VAL A 67 14.24 -5.94 -34.45
N LEU A 68 12.99 -6.33 -34.22
CA LEU A 68 12.15 -5.70 -33.20
C LEU A 68 12.74 -5.86 -31.81
N ASP A 69 13.10 -7.07 -31.41
CA ASP A 69 13.68 -7.37 -30.07
C ASP A 69 14.99 -6.62 -29.85
N ASP A 70 15.85 -6.55 -30.87
CA ASP A 70 17.12 -5.82 -30.82
C ASP A 70 16.90 -4.31 -30.68
N TYR A 71 15.86 -3.77 -31.33
CA TYR A 71 15.51 -2.35 -31.22
C TYR A 71 14.94 -2.03 -29.83
N GLU A 72 14.05 -2.89 -29.30
CA GLU A 72 13.51 -2.74 -27.95
C GLU A 72 14.60 -2.81 -26.87
N GLU A 73 15.59 -3.71 -27.03
CA GLU A 73 16.75 -3.70 -26.12
C GLU A 73 17.56 -2.41 -26.27
N GLY A 74 17.67 -1.86 -27.49
CA GLY A 74 18.27 -0.53 -27.71
C GLY A 74 17.54 0.59 -26.95
N ILE A 75 16.20 0.55 -26.89
CA ILE A 75 15.39 1.47 -26.08
C ILE A 75 15.71 1.30 -24.59
N ARG A 76 15.80 0.06 -24.10
CA ARG A 76 16.12 -0.22 -22.68
C ARG A 76 17.52 0.30 -22.32
N VAL A 77 18.51 0.03 -23.14
CA VAL A 77 19.89 0.53 -22.95
C VAL A 77 19.93 2.06 -22.91
N ALA A 78 19.30 2.72 -23.89
CA ALA A 78 19.25 4.18 -23.94
C ALA A 78 18.49 4.76 -22.71
N GLY A 79 17.38 4.17 -22.35
CA GLY A 79 16.57 4.60 -21.19
C GLY A 79 17.32 4.44 -19.86
N ARG A 80 18.01 3.31 -19.64
CA ARG A 80 18.84 3.10 -18.43
C ARG A 80 19.99 4.11 -18.36
N LEU A 81 20.67 4.35 -19.47
CA LEU A 81 21.78 5.32 -19.51
C LEU A 81 21.26 6.72 -19.19
N VAL A 82 20.24 7.18 -19.89
CA VAL A 82 19.72 8.55 -19.74
C VAL A 82 19.06 8.74 -18.38
N GLY A 83 18.28 7.76 -17.92
CA GLY A 83 17.72 7.75 -16.56
C GLY A 83 18.80 7.83 -15.49
N GLY A 84 19.91 7.07 -15.65
CA GLY A 84 21.08 7.13 -14.77
C GLY A 84 21.75 8.51 -14.75
N LEU A 85 21.96 9.13 -15.91
CA LEU A 85 22.53 10.47 -16.01
C LEU A 85 21.65 11.52 -15.29
N PHE A 86 20.33 11.43 -15.41
CA PHE A 86 19.43 12.29 -14.64
C PHE A 86 19.51 12.04 -13.13
N LEU A 87 19.71 10.79 -12.69
CA LEU A 87 19.95 10.50 -11.27
C LEU A 87 21.27 11.13 -10.77
N GLU A 88 22.34 11.04 -11.55
CA GLU A 88 23.63 11.65 -11.22
C GLU A 88 23.52 13.18 -11.06
N GLU A 89 22.66 13.82 -11.84
CA GLU A 89 22.38 15.27 -11.75
C GLU A 89 21.34 15.62 -10.66
N GLY A 90 20.80 14.63 -9.96
CA GLY A 90 19.75 14.84 -8.94
C GLY A 90 18.36 15.17 -9.52
N ASN A 91 18.16 15.02 -10.83
CA ASN A 91 16.88 15.26 -11.48
C ASN A 91 15.98 14.02 -11.39
N LEU A 92 15.43 13.78 -10.20
CA LEU A 92 14.62 12.60 -9.88
C LEU A 92 13.36 12.48 -10.74
N ALA A 93 12.73 13.60 -11.11
CA ALA A 93 11.51 13.59 -11.91
C ALA A 93 11.77 13.10 -13.35
N GLN A 94 12.85 13.58 -13.98
CA GLN A 94 13.23 13.09 -15.30
C GLN A 94 13.71 11.64 -15.24
N ALA A 95 14.54 11.28 -14.27
CA ALA A 95 14.97 9.90 -14.06
C ALA A 95 13.77 8.96 -13.91
N PHE A 96 12.79 9.33 -13.10
CA PHE A 96 11.56 8.56 -12.92
C PHE A 96 10.82 8.30 -14.22
N SER A 97 10.73 9.29 -15.11
CA SER A 97 10.04 9.14 -16.40
C SER A 97 10.69 8.04 -17.25
N TYR A 98 12.02 7.99 -17.32
CA TYR A 98 12.73 6.95 -18.06
C TYR A 98 12.61 5.57 -17.39
N PHE A 99 12.85 5.47 -16.10
CA PHE A 99 12.76 4.19 -15.40
C PHE A 99 11.34 3.65 -15.32
N LYS A 100 10.32 4.53 -15.25
CA LYS A 100 8.90 4.12 -15.32
C LYS A 100 8.55 3.56 -16.71
N MET A 101 9.03 4.17 -17.78
CA MET A 101 8.87 3.67 -19.15
C MET A 101 9.46 2.25 -19.30
N LEU A 102 10.55 1.97 -18.60
CA LEU A 102 11.21 0.65 -18.59
C LEU A 102 10.57 -0.34 -17.62
N ASN A 103 9.67 0.10 -16.74
CA ASN A 103 9.18 -0.65 -15.57
C ASN A 103 10.32 -1.10 -14.62
N GLU A 104 11.35 -0.27 -14.46
CA GLU A 104 12.55 -0.53 -13.65
C GLU A 104 12.74 0.57 -12.60
N LEU A 105 11.81 0.70 -11.65
CA LEU A 105 11.78 1.81 -10.69
C LEU A 105 12.86 1.76 -9.59
N GLU A 106 13.56 0.64 -9.42
CA GLU A 106 14.48 0.43 -8.32
C GLU A 106 15.60 1.48 -8.19
N PRO A 107 16.25 1.96 -9.28
CA PRO A 107 17.26 3.02 -9.17
C PRO A 107 16.71 4.31 -8.59
N VAL A 108 15.47 4.68 -8.95
CA VAL A 108 14.81 5.89 -8.43
C VAL A 108 14.41 5.70 -6.97
N ARG A 109 13.89 4.52 -6.61
CA ARG A 109 13.56 4.17 -5.21
C ARG A 109 14.79 4.28 -4.31
N ALA A 110 15.91 3.70 -4.75
CA ALA A 110 17.16 3.76 -4.00
C ALA A 110 17.69 5.20 -3.83
N ALA A 111 17.46 6.07 -4.82
CA ALA A 111 17.80 7.48 -4.72
C ALA A 111 16.87 8.23 -3.76
N LEU A 112 15.55 7.99 -3.86
CA LEU A 112 14.55 8.59 -2.96
C LEU A 112 14.71 8.13 -1.50
N GLU A 113 15.12 6.88 -1.25
CA GLU A 113 15.38 6.37 0.09
C GLU A 113 16.49 7.14 0.80
N LYS A 114 17.51 7.56 0.03
CA LYS A 114 18.66 8.34 0.53
C LYS A 114 18.46 9.85 0.47
N TYR A 115 17.36 10.29 -0.17
CA TYR A 115 17.12 11.71 -0.33
C TYR A 115 16.71 12.34 0.98
N GLU A 116 17.50 13.31 1.42
CA GLU A 116 17.21 14.15 2.58
C GLU A 116 16.54 15.43 2.08
N LEU A 117 15.30 15.65 2.48
CA LEU A 117 14.54 16.85 2.12
C LEU A 117 15.08 18.03 2.95
N PRO A 118 15.73 19.03 2.32
CA PRO A 118 16.30 20.15 3.06
C PRO A 118 15.25 20.92 3.86
N GLU A 119 15.66 21.41 5.03
CA GLU A 119 14.79 22.22 5.87
C GLU A 119 14.41 23.53 5.14
N GLY A 120 13.12 23.88 5.18
CA GLY A 120 12.62 25.08 4.48
C GLY A 120 12.40 24.93 2.97
N GLN A 121 12.81 23.84 2.36
CA GLN A 121 12.49 23.57 0.94
C GLN A 121 11.02 23.16 0.80
N ASP A 122 10.39 23.60 -0.30
CA ASP A 122 9.07 23.10 -0.68
C ASP A 122 9.10 21.58 -0.91
N ALA A 123 8.33 20.87 -0.09
CA ALA A 123 8.24 19.42 -0.11
C ALA A 123 7.29 18.91 -1.22
N GLN A 124 6.41 19.76 -1.73
CA GLN A 124 5.33 19.34 -2.62
C GLN A 124 5.83 18.60 -3.88
N PRO A 125 6.86 19.07 -4.62
CA PRO A 125 7.30 18.38 -5.82
C PRO A 125 7.84 16.97 -5.57
N ILE A 126 8.55 16.77 -4.45
CA ILE A 126 9.13 15.46 -4.12
C ILE A 126 8.06 14.50 -3.58
N ILE A 127 7.08 15.00 -2.83
CA ILE A 127 5.93 14.24 -2.37
C ILE A 127 5.06 13.81 -3.56
N GLU A 128 4.82 14.73 -4.51
CA GLU A 128 4.10 14.42 -5.75
C GLU A 128 4.76 13.26 -6.49
N LEU A 129 6.07 13.33 -6.68
CA LEU A 129 6.84 12.27 -7.33
C LEU A 129 6.78 10.94 -6.55
N ALA A 130 7.07 10.99 -5.25
CA ALA A 130 7.24 9.79 -4.46
C ALA A 130 5.90 9.11 -4.12
N LEU A 131 4.91 9.87 -3.63
CA LEU A 131 3.64 9.35 -3.15
C LEU A 131 2.60 9.27 -4.27
N HIS A 132 2.33 10.40 -4.97
CA HIS A 132 1.22 10.45 -5.92
C HIS A 132 1.57 9.78 -7.26
N HIS A 133 2.78 9.94 -7.77
CA HIS A 133 3.24 9.21 -8.96
C HIS A 133 3.75 7.80 -8.65
N GLY A 134 3.95 7.46 -7.37
CA GLY A 134 4.30 6.12 -6.91
C GLY A 134 5.74 5.72 -7.09
N ALA A 135 6.64 6.69 -7.22
CA ALA A 135 8.07 6.39 -7.29
C ALA A 135 8.56 5.69 -6.01
N HIS A 136 8.11 6.17 -4.84
CA HIS A 136 8.40 5.58 -3.53
C HIS A 136 7.33 5.97 -2.49
N PRO A 137 6.12 5.35 -2.51
CA PRO A 137 4.96 5.80 -1.73
C PRO A 137 5.24 5.94 -0.24
N ARG A 138 5.90 4.95 0.39
CA ARG A 138 6.26 4.99 1.82
C ARG A 138 7.10 6.24 2.15
N ARG A 139 8.15 6.51 1.37
CA ARG A 139 9.03 7.65 1.62
C ARG A 139 8.31 8.99 1.42
N GLY A 140 7.50 9.08 0.38
CA GLY A 140 6.63 10.25 0.15
C GLY A 140 5.66 10.49 1.29
N PHE A 141 5.09 9.43 1.87
CA PHE A 141 4.19 9.52 3.01
C PHE A 141 4.92 9.93 4.30
N GLU A 142 6.14 9.46 4.53
CA GLU A 142 7.01 9.93 5.62
C GLU A 142 7.21 11.45 5.53
N TRP A 143 7.46 11.99 4.34
CA TRP A 143 7.60 13.45 4.17
C TRP A 143 6.28 14.21 4.39
N VAL A 144 5.13 13.63 4.05
CA VAL A 144 3.82 14.23 4.42
C VAL A 144 3.72 14.33 5.94
N LEU A 145 4.05 13.25 6.65
CA LEU A 145 4.01 13.21 8.10
C LEU A 145 4.98 14.22 8.74
N ASP A 146 6.21 14.28 8.25
CA ASP A 146 7.27 15.16 8.80
C ASP A 146 6.99 16.65 8.56
N ARG A 147 6.45 17.00 7.38
CA ARG A 147 6.24 18.39 6.99
C ARG A 147 4.88 18.94 7.35
N PHE A 148 3.85 18.11 7.30
CA PHE A 148 2.47 18.56 7.47
C PHE A 148 1.78 17.94 8.70
N GLY A 149 2.45 17.02 9.39
CA GLY A 149 1.96 16.39 10.60
C GLY A 149 0.94 15.29 10.39
N ILE A 150 0.57 14.67 11.51
CA ILE A 150 -0.25 13.45 11.53
C ILE A 150 -1.67 13.66 10.97
N CYS A 151 -2.26 14.84 11.19
CA CYS A 151 -3.60 15.16 10.67
C CYS A 151 -3.61 15.11 9.13
N SER A 152 -2.61 15.70 8.47
CA SER A 152 -2.46 15.68 7.02
C SER A 152 -2.18 14.27 6.50
N ALA A 153 -1.40 13.48 7.23
CA ALA A 153 -1.12 12.09 6.90
C ALA A 153 -2.38 11.22 6.97
N ILE A 154 -3.20 11.37 8.01
CA ILE A 154 -4.51 10.69 8.14
C ILE A 154 -5.43 11.08 6.99
N THR A 155 -5.52 12.37 6.66
CA THR A 155 -6.35 12.86 5.56
C THR A 155 -5.90 12.28 4.21
N ALA A 156 -4.60 12.25 3.96
CA ALA A 156 -4.03 11.64 2.75
C ALA A 156 -4.38 10.14 2.65
N MET A 157 -4.19 9.38 3.74
CA MET A 157 -4.57 7.96 3.79
C MET A 157 -6.06 7.75 3.58
N GLY A 158 -6.93 8.52 4.24
CA GLY A 158 -8.37 8.44 4.07
C GLY A 158 -8.81 8.67 2.64
N SER A 159 -8.21 9.64 1.95
CA SER A 159 -8.49 9.91 0.54
C SER A 159 -8.13 8.73 -0.37
N TYR A 160 -7.08 8.01 -0.07
CA TYR A 160 -6.66 6.82 -0.83
C TYR A 160 -7.51 5.57 -0.49
N LEU A 161 -7.91 5.40 0.77
CA LEU A 161 -8.70 4.24 1.20
C LEU A 161 -10.16 4.31 0.75
N ASN A 162 -10.70 5.51 0.55
CA ASN A 162 -12.06 5.72 0.02
C ASN A 162 -12.18 5.39 -1.47
N GLY A 163 -11.06 5.18 -2.18
CA GLY A 163 -11.03 4.69 -3.56
C GLY A 163 -11.05 3.15 -3.61
N SER A 164 -11.54 2.60 -4.73
CA SER A 164 -11.66 1.13 -4.92
C SER A 164 -10.32 0.38 -4.82
N ASN A 165 -9.20 1.07 -5.04
CA ASN A 165 -7.85 0.51 -4.94
C ASN A 165 -6.88 1.60 -4.50
N PHE A 166 -6.03 1.30 -3.52
CA PHE A 166 -4.92 2.17 -3.16
C PHE A 166 -4.01 2.36 -4.38
N PRO A 167 -3.65 3.61 -4.74
CA PRO A 167 -2.68 3.83 -5.80
C PRO A 167 -1.39 3.06 -5.49
N HIS A 168 -0.83 2.40 -6.49
CA HIS A 168 0.42 1.64 -6.38
C HIS A 168 0.35 0.32 -5.60
N GLY A 169 -0.87 -0.17 -5.29
CA GLY A 169 -1.11 -1.51 -4.78
C GLY A 169 -1.12 -1.66 -3.26
N THR A 170 -1.49 -2.86 -2.81
CA THR A 170 -1.70 -3.17 -1.38
C THR A 170 -0.43 -3.03 -0.54
N GLN A 171 0.73 -3.41 -1.08
CA GLN A 171 2.00 -3.29 -0.36
C GLN A 171 2.34 -1.83 -0.01
N ALA A 172 2.14 -0.90 -0.98
CA ALA A 172 2.38 0.52 -0.74
C ALA A 172 1.42 1.09 0.32
N ARG A 173 0.15 0.68 0.29
CA ARG A 173 -0.84 0.99 1.32
C ARG A 173 -0.38 0.54 2.69
N ASP A 174 0.00 -0.73 2.80
CA ASP A 174 0.38 -1.34 4.07
C ASP A 174 1.63 -0.67 4.64
N ASP A 175 2.59 -0.31 3.80
CA ASP A 175 3.80 0.38 4.24
C ASP A 175 3.50 1.80 4.74
N CYS A 176 2.59 2.54 4.10
CA CYS A 176 2.14 3.86 4.59
C CYS A 176 1.37 3.73 5.92
N LEU A 177 0.48 2.73 6.05
CA LEU A 177 -0.24 2.47 7.31
C LEU A 177 0.72 2.15 8.46
N LYS A 178 1.75 1.34 8.22
CA LYS A 178 2.77 1.04 9.23
C LYS A 178 3.51 2.28 9.70
N VAL A 179 3.84 3.21 8.78
CA VAL A 179 4.44 4.51 9.13
C VAL A 179 3.50 5.29 10.05
N LEU A 180 2.22 5.39 9.70
CA LEU A 180 1.22 6.12 10.46
C LEU A 180 1.00 5.54 11.86
N ILE A 181 0.90 4.22 11.99
CA ILE A 181 0.76 3.52 13.27
C ILE A 181 1.94 3.82 14.18
N ARG A 182 3.17 3.67 13.67
CA ARG A 182 4.39 3.95 14.44
C ARG A 182 4.45 5.40 14.90
N ALA A 183 4.08 6.34 14.04
CA ALA A 183 4.08 7.76 14.37
C ALA A 183 3.10 8.09 15.49
N LEU A 184 1.86 7.63 15.41
CA LEU A 184 0.87 7.86 16.46
C LEU A 184 1.25 7.20 17.78
N HIS A 185 1.72 5.94 17.72
CA HIS A 185 2.19 5.22 18.89
C HIS A 185 3.36 5.94 19.57
N THR A 186 4.36 6.38 18.80
CA THR A 186 5.50 7.13 19.30
C THR A 186 5.06 8.44 19.96
N GLN A 187 4.14 9.16 19.33
CA GLN A 187 3.59 10.40 19.89
C GLN A 187 2.87 10.13 21.23
N LEU A 188 2.07 9.08 21.31
CA LEU A 188 1.38 8.68 22.54
C LEU A 188 2.37 8.33 23.64
N VAL A 189 3.36 7.49 23.36
CA VAL A 189 4.42 7.11 24.31
C VAL A 189 5.15 8.33 24.85
N GLN A 190 5.56 9.26 23.97
CA GLN A 190 6.24 10.49 24.40
C GLN A 190 5.38 11.36 25.33
N ARG A 191 4.09 11.48 25.04
CA ARG A 191 3.14 12.23 25.87
C ARG A 191 2.93 11.57 27.22
N LEU A 192 2.76 10.25 27.27
CA LEU A 192 2.65 9.50 28.53
C LEU A 192 3.91 9.63 29.37
N HIS A 193 5.09 9.48 28.78
CA HIS A 193 6.37 9.69 29.49
C HIS A 193 6.47 11.08 30.09
N TYR A 194 6.07 12.11 29.34
CA TYR A 194 6.08 13.49 29.84
C TYR A 194 5.16 13.65 31.05
N GLU A 195 3.91 13.20 30.98
CA GLU A 195 2.94 13.34 32.06
C GLU A 195 3.33 12.52 33.31
N ILE A 196 3.82 11.30 33.12
CA ILE A 196 4.30 10.44 34.22
C ILE A 196 5.50 11.09 34.90
N THR A 197 6.48 11.55 34.14
CA THR A 197 7.65 12.22 34.69
C THR A 197 7.27 13.49 35.45
N ARG A 198 6.32 14.26 34.93
CA ARG A 198 5.83 15.49 35.60
C ARG A 198 5.16 15.19 36.94
N LYS A 199 4.40 14.09 37.07
CA LYS A 199 3.65 13.75 38.29
C LYS A 199 4.44 12.87 39.24
N GLU A 200 5.21 11.90 38.76
CA GLU A 200 5.93 10.92 39.58
C GLU A 200 7.44 11.22 39.73
N GLY A 201 7.95 12.21 39.00
CA GLY A 201 9.37 12.58 38.99
C GLY A 201 10.21 11.79 38.00
N THR A 202 9.82 10.59 37.63
CA THR A 202 10.48 9.72 36.64
C THR A 202 9.45 8.83 35.99
N ALA A 203 9.65 8.50 34.70
CA ALA A 203 8.85 7.53 33.99
C ALA A 203 9.60 6.20 33.82
N PRO A 204 8.90 5.06 33.69
CA PRO A 204 9.52 3.78 33.36
C PRO A 204 10.28 3.82 32.04
N GLU A 205 11.40 3.10 31.94
CA GLU A 205 12.16 2.93 30.69
C GLU A 205 11.48 1.88 29.80
N THR A 206 10.27 2.16 29.31
CA THR A 206 9.52 1.28 28.40
C THR A 206 8.92 2.08 27.26
N GLN A 207 8.72 1.43 26.11
CA GLN A 207 7.98 1.96 24.98
C GLN A 207 6.56 1.35 24.88
N SER A 208 6.18 0.47 25.81
CA SER A 208 4.85 -0.13 25.84
C SER A 208 3.84 0.81 26.48
N VAL A 209 2.82 1.19 25.71
CA VAL A 209 1.70 2.00 26.19
C VAL A 209 0.98 1.27 27.35
N THR A 210 0.78 -0.04 27.21
CA THR A 210 0.10 -0.85 28.24
C THR A 210 0.86 -0.82 29.56
N GLU A 211 2.20 -0.89 29.54
CA GLU A 211 3.02 -0.79 30.76
C GLU A 211 3.01 0.64 31.34
N LEU A 212 3.00 1.65 30.48
CA LEU A 212 2.96 3.06 30.91
C LEU A 212 1.65 3.41 31.62
N ILE A 213 0.50 2.89 31.15
CA ILE A 213 -0.80 3.18 31.77
C ILE A 213 -1.14 2.26 32.96
N ALA A 214 -0.47 1.11 33.08
CA ALA A 214 -0.77 0.14 34.14
C ALA A 214 -0.69 0.76 35.54
N GLY A 215 -1.80 0.71 36.30
CA GLY A 215 -1.92 1.25 37.65
C GLY A 215 -1.87 2.79 37.74
N ARG A 216 -2.08 3.48 36.60
CA ARG A 216 -2.06 4.93 36.49
C ARG A 216 -3.38 5.50 35.99
N ASP A 217 -4.50 5.08 36.61
CA ASP A 217 -5.84 5.55 36.22
C ASP A 217 -5.95 7.07 36.22
N TRP A 218 -5.13 7.74 37.05
CA TRP A 218 -5.05 9.17 37.12
C TRP A 218 -4.63 9.87 35.81
N LEU A 219 -4.05 9.15 34.85
CA LEU A 219 -3.74 9.67 33.50
C LEU A 219 -5.02 10.08 32.75
N PHE A 220 -6.15 9.50 33.12
CA PHE A 220 -7.45 9.70 32.49
C PHE A 220 -8.42 10.53 33.34
N ASP A 221 -7.97 11.03 34.51
CA ASP A 221 -8.79 11.90 35.37
C ASP A 221 -9.25 13.15 34.60
N ASP A 222 -10.42 13.67 34.93
CA ASP A 222 -10.99 14.89 34.33
C ASP A 222 -11.07 14.82 32.79
N ASP A 223 -11.36 13.63 32.25
CA ASP A 223 -11.46 13.37 30.79
C ASP A 223 -10.19 13.68 30.02
N ASN A 224 -9.04 13.50 30.65
CA ASN A 224 -7.74 13.77 30.02
C ASN A 224 -7.41 12.77 28.90
N TYR A 225 -6.72 13.24 27.89
CA TYR A 225 -6.21 12.41 26.78
C TYR A 225 -4.84 12.94 26.29
N HIS A 226 -4.02 12.06 25.72
CA HIS A 226 -2.62 12.34 25.40
C HIS A 226 -2.33 12.44 23.90
N VAL A 227 -3.27 12.00 23.06
CA VAL A 227 -3.30 12.15 21.61
C VAL A 227 -4.72 12.51 21.18
N ASP A 228 -4.87 13.19 20.07
CA ASP A 228 -6.20 13.48 19.52
C ASP A 228 -7.01 12.20 19.32
N VAL A 229 -8.20 12.15 19.92
CA VAL A 229 -9.07 10.96 19.94
C VAL A 229 -9.54 10.61 18.52
N SER A 230 -9.76 11.61 17.69
CA SER A 230 -10.14 11.38 16.28
C SER A 230 -9.00 10.77 15.48
N HIS A 231 -7.77 11.16 15.74
CA HIS A 231 -6.60 10.54 15.13
C HIS A 231 -6.44 9.10 15.58
N LEU A 232 -6.64 8.83 16.88
CA LEU A 232 -6.55 7.48 17.43
C LEU A 232 -7.57 6.55 16.75
N SER A 233 -8.84 6.95 16.73
CA SER A 233 -9.91 6.18 16.11
C SER A 233 -9.68 5.98 14.61
N SER A 234 -9.25 7.03 13.90
CA SER A 234 -8.97 6.95 12.46
C SER A 234 -7.84 5.98 12.13
N VAL A 235 -6.72 6.03 12.87
CA VAL A 235 -5.58 5.12 12.63
C VAL A 235 -5.97 3.68 12.93
N VAL A 236 -6.69 3.43 14.01
CA VAL A 236 -7.19 2.10 14.36
C VAL A 236 -8.09 1.56 13.24
N GLN A 237 -9.09 2.32 12.80
CA GLN A 237 -10.03 1.88 11.76
C GLN A 237 -9.35 1.67 10.39
N MET A 238 -8.52 2.63 9.96
CA MET A 238 -7.82 2.55 8.67
C MET A 238 -6.87 1.37 8.56
N SER A 239 -6.41 0.84 9.69
CA SER A 239 -5.46 -0.27 9.75
C SER A 239 -6.09 -1.65 9.62
N ALA A 240 -7.42 -1.76 9.57
CA ALA A 240 -8.14 -3.03 9.43
C ALA A 240 -7.68 -3.91 8.24
N PRO A 241 -7.31 -3.35 7.07
CA PRO A 241 -6.83 -4.16 5.95
C PRO A 241 -5.44 -4.78 6.13
N LEU A 242 -4.70 -4.45 7.20
CA LEU A 242 -3.36 -5.00 7.42
C LEU A 242 -3.41 -6.50 7.71
N GLY A 243 -2.53 -7.23 7.04
CA GLY A 243 -2.23 -8.60 7.41
C GLY A 243 -1.28 -8.69 8.62
N LYS A 244 -0.81 -9.91 8.92
CA LYS A 244 0.12 -10.15 10.02
C LYS A 244 1.43 -9.35 9.85
N CYS A 245 1.71 -8.46 10.80
CA CYS A 245 2.91 -7.61 10.83
C CYS A 245 3.25 -7.21 12.27
N ALA A 246 4.44 -6.65 12.47
CA ALA A 246 4.90 -6.24 13.80
C ALA A 246 4.06 -5.09 14.39
N GLU A 247 3.46 -4.26 13.55
CA GLU A 247 2.67 -3.11 13.96
C GLU A 247 1.33 -3.47 14.58
N LEU A 248 0.85 -4.72 14.42
CA LEU A 248 -0.36 -5.20 15.11
C LEU A 248 -0.24 -5.07 16.63
N LYS A 249 0.94 -5.32 17.19
CA LYS A 249 1.20 -5.10 18.62
C LYS A 249 0.96 -3.64 19.02
N LEU A 250 1.41 -2.70 18.20
CA LEU A 250 1.21 -1.27 18.46
C LEU A 250 -0.26 -0.88 18.36
N LEU A 251 -1.01 -1.44 17.40
CA LEU A 251 -2.46 -1.23 17.28
C LEU A 251 -3.21 -1.75 18.49
N ARG A 252 -2.84 -2.91 19.03
CA ARG A 252 -3.40 -3.46 20.26
C ARG A 252 -3.18 -2.52 21.44
N GLU A 253 -1.97 -1.97 21.58
CA GLU A 253 -1.65 -0.99 22.61
C GLU A 253 -2.44 0.31 22.44
N LEU A 254 -2.62 0.80 21.20
CA LEU A 254 -3.48 1.95 20.91
C LEU A 254 -4.94 1.67 21.27
N CYS A 255 -5.45 0.47 20.96
CA CYS A 255 -6.80 0.06 21.34
C CYS A 255 -6.94 -0.05 22.89
N ALA A 256 -5.95 -0.63 23.57
CA ALA A 256 -5.95 -0.71 25.03
C ALA A 256 -6.00 0.68 25.67
N TYR A 257 -5.19 1.63 25.18
CA TYR A 257 -5.25 3.02 25.61
C TYR A 257 -6.64 3.64 25.36
N GLY A 258 -7.21 3.42 24.17
CA GLY A 258 -8.50 3.96 23.79
C GLY A 258 -9.64 3.50 24.70
N GLN A 259 -9.58 2.28 25.26
CA GLN A 259 -10.58 1.75 26.19
C GLN A 259 -10.59 2.46 27.56
N HIS A 260 -9.55 3.22 27.91
CA HIS A 260 -9.51 4.04 29.13
C HIS A 260 -10.06 5.45 28.92
N LEU A 261 -10.31 5.86 27.67
CA LEU A 261 -10.84 7.20 27.39
C LEU A 261 -12.28 7.34 27.84
N SER A 262 -12.67 8.57 28.23
CA SER A 262 -14.04 8.88 28.62
C SER A 262 -15.04 8.55 27.51
N PRO A 263 -16.19 7.95 27.84
CA PRO A 263 -17.22 7.59 26.87
C PRO A 263 -17.73 8.78 26.02
N GLN A 264 -17.63 10.01 26.53
CA GLN A 264 -18.04 11.21 25.77
C GLN A 264 -17.20 11.46 24.51
N PHE A 265 -15.98 10.91 24.45
CA PHE A 265 -15.11 10.99 23.28
C PHE A 265 -15.34 9.86 22.29
N MET A 266 -16.15 8.85 22.69
CA MET A 266 -16.39 7.66 21.89
C MET A 266 -17.63 7.86 21.04
N GLY A 267 -17.45 8.08 19.75
CA GLY A 267 -18.51 7.91 18.77
C GLY A 267 -18.88 6.43 18.62
N ARG A 268 -20.14 6.15 18.27
CA ARG A 268 -20.51 4.79 17.85
C ARG A 268 -19.88 4.52 16.48
N GLY A 269 -19.08 3.46 16.38
CA GLY A 269 -18.52 3.00 15.10
C GLY A 269 -19.57 2.26 14.26
N ASP A 270 -19.20 1.94 13.02
CA ASP A 270 -20.04 1.11 12.13
C ASP A 270 -19.98 -0.36 12.54
N PRO A 271 -21.09 -1.11 12.41
CA PRO A 271 -21.09 -2.54 12.69
C PRO A 271 -20.05 -3.32 11.89
N PRO A 272 -19.37 -4.29 12.50
CA PRO A 272 -19.49 -4.78 13.87
C PRO A 272 -18.53 -4.12 14.89
N PHE A 273 -18.03 -2.91 14.60
CA PHE A 273 -17.03 -2.20 15.40
C PHE A 273 -17.65 -1.00 16.14
N GLU A 274 -18.85 -1.18 16.73
CA GLU A 274 -19.60 -0.10 17.39
C GLU A 274 -18.84 0.48 18.59
N ASP A 275 -18.14 -0.35 19.36
CA ASP A 275 -17.14 0.07 20.33
C ASP A 275 -15.76 -0.03 19.68
N THR A 276 -15.36 1.06 18.99
CA THR A 276 -14.17 1.09 18.14
C THR A 276 -12.95 0.46 18.82
N HIS A 277 -12.60 0.88 20.02
CA HIS A 277 -11.36 0.44 20.64
C HIS A 277 -11.42 -0.97 21.21
N LYS A 278 -12.58 -1.39 21.71
CA LYS A 278 -12.80 -2.74 22.20
C LYS A 278 -12.88 -3.74 21.05
N ASP A 279 -13.71 -3.46 20.06
CA ASP A 279 -13.95 -4.36 18.93
C ASP A 279 -12.69 -4.54 18.08
N PHE A 280 -12.01 -3.42 17.72
CA PHE A 280 -10.72 -3.51 17.04
C PHE A 280 -9.61 -4.10 17.90
N GLY A 281 -9.65 -3.94 19.22
CA GLY A 281 -8.74 -4.62 20.14
C GLY A 281 -8.82 -6.13 19.97
N HIS A 282 -10.01 -6.71 20.06
CA HIS A 282 -10.25 -8.14 19.82
C HIS A 282 -9.88 -8.58 18.39
N PHE A 283 -10.16 -7.75 17.40
CA PHE A 283 -9.78 -8.01 16.00
C PHE A 283 -8.27 -8.13 15.83
N TYR A 284 -7.51 -7.17 16.36
CA TYR A 284 -6.05 -7.17 16.29
C TYR A 284 -5.41 -8.23 17.18
N ASP A 285 -6.02 -8.59 18.30
CA ASP A 285 -5.59 -9.72 19.12
C ASP A 285 -5.59 -11.03 18.34
N VAL A 286 -6.64 -11.28 17.56
CA VAL A 286 -6.73 -12.47 16.70
C VAL A 286 -5.66 -12.42 15.59
N LEU A 287 -5.50 -11.30 14.90
CA LEU A 287 -4.54 -11.17 13.80
C LEU A 287 -3.09 -11.30 14.28
N ASP A 288 -2.76 -10.75 15.45
CA ASP A 288 -1.43 -10.85 16.06
C ASP A 288 -1.16 -12.25 16.65
N GLY A 289 -2.22 -13.01 16.91
CA GLY A 289 -2.15 -14.35 17.52
C GLY A 289 -2.02 -14.33 19.05
N ALA A 290 -2.44 -13.24 19.71
CA ALA A 290 -2.31 -13.08 21.17
C ALA A 290 -3.47 -13.71 21.93
N GLN A 291 -4.69 -13.17 21.83
CA GLN A 291 -5.90 -13.64 22.53
C GLN A 291 -6.90 -14.20 21.51
N VAL A 292 -6.47 -15.19 20.73
CA VAL A 292 -7.19 -15.69 19.54
C VAL A 292 -8.60 -16.16 19.89
N GLU A 293 -8.74 -17.06 20.85
CA GLU A 293 -10.05 -17.66 21.14
C GLU A 293 -11.02 -16.66 21.81
N GLU A 294 -10.50 -15.71 22.58
CA GLU A 294 -11.30 -14.63 23.17
C GLU A 294 -11.83 -13.68 22.09
N GLY A 295 -10.97 -13.25 21.18
CA GLY A 295 -11.38 -12.39 20.07
C GLY A 295 -12.35 -13.10 19.11
N LEU A 296 -12.13 -14.39 18.79
CA LEU A 296 -13.09 -15.18 18.01
C LEU A 296 -14.44 -15.35 18.75
N ALA A 297 -14.44 -15.56 20.06
CA ALA A 297 -15.65 -15.66 20.86
C ALA A 297 -16.44 -14.34 20.87
N HIS A 298 -15.73 -13.20 20.93
CA HIS A 298 -16.34 -11.88 20.87
C HIS A 298 -17.13 -11.68 19.56
N PHE A 299 -16.50 -11.90 18.40
CA PHE A 299 -17.19 -11.76 17.11
C PHE A 299 -18.25 -12.83 16.87
N ARG A 300 -18.10 -14.05 17.43
CA ARG A 300 -19.13 -15.06 17.38
C ARG A 300 -20.37 -14.62 18.16
N GLN A 301 -20.21 -14.06 19.37
CA GLN A 301 -21.32 -13.53 20.15
C GLN A 301 -22.07 -12.41 19.41
N LYS A 302 -21.35 -11.52 18.73
CA LYS A 302 -21.96 -10.50 17.87
C LYS A 302 -22.69 -11.12 16.67
N ALA A 303 -22.12 -12.13 16.03
CA ALA A 303 -22.73 -12.83 14.90
C ALA A 303 -24.01 -13.61 15.30
N GLU A 304 -24.10 -14.10 16.53
CA GLU A 304 -25.27 -14.75 17.10
C GLU A 304 -26.41 -13.77 17.42
N ASN A 305 -26.07 -12.49 17.62
CA ASN A 305 -27.02 -11.44 17.99
C ASN A 305 -26.89 -10.23 17.02
N PRO A 306 -27.15 -10.41 15.72
CA PRO A 306 -27.04 -9.33 14.75
C PRO A 306 -28.08 -8.24 15.07
N ASP A 307 -27.70 -6.98 14.81
CA ASP A 307 -28.64 -5.85 14.91
C ASP A 307 -29.73 -6.03 13.84
N PRO A 308 -31.02 -6.11 14.23
CA PRO A 308 -32.10 -6.31 13.26
C PRO A 308 -32.31 -5.13 12.30
N ASP A 309 -31.81 -3.95 12.65
CA ASP A 309 -31.89 -2.75 11.82
C ASP A 309 -30.74 -2.67 10.78
N GLU A 310 -29.71 -3.54 10.90
CA GLU A 310 -28.59 -3.59 9.99
C GLU A 310 -28.79 -4.66 8.90
N PRO A 311 -28.48 -4.35 7.63
CA PRO A 311 -28.56 -5.35 6.56
C PRO A 311 -27.43 -6.39 6.67
N GLY A 312 -27.81 -7.67 6.71
CA GLY A 312 -26.83 -8.76 6.75
C GLY A 312 -26.31 -9.08 8.14
N ASN A 313 -25.08 -9.63 8.21
CA ASN A 313 -24.41 -9.97 9.47
C ASN A 313 -22.90 -9.63 9.38
N PRO A 314 -22.55 -8.34 9.52
CA PRO A 314 -21.15 -7.91 9.41
C PRO A 314 -20.20 -8.62 10.37
N ALA A 315 -20.68 -8.97 11.59
CA ALA A 315 -19.89 -9.69 12.57
C ALA A 315 -19.52 -11.11 12.10
N ALA A 316 -20.43 -11.78 11.41
CA ALA A 316 -20.16 -13.08 10.81
C ALA A 316 -19.15 -12.99 9.68
N GLU A 317 -19.19 -11.92 8.87
CA GLU A 317 -18.23 -11.70 7.79
C GLU A 317 -16.81 -11.48 8.35
N VAL A 318 -16.68 -10.67 9.42
CA VAL A 318 -15.42 -10.47 10.14
C VAL A 318 -14.94 -11.80 10.74
N LEU A 319 -15.82 -12.59 11.36
CA LEU A 319 -15.48 -13.90 11.94
C LEU A 319 -14.95 -14.88 10.88
N VAL A 320 -15.56 -14.92 9.69
CA VAL A 320 -15.10 -15.75 8.56
C VAL A 320 -13.69 -15.30 8.13
N ASN A 321 -13.46 -14.00 7.96
CA ASN A 321 -12.16 -13.47 7.59
C ASN A 321 -11.08 -13.74 8.64
N LEU A 322 -11.41 -13.65 9.94
CA LEU A 322 -10.51 -14.00 11.03
C LEU A 322 -10.12 -15.48 11.01
N TYR A 323 -11.07 -16.39 10.80
CA TYR A 323 -10.75 -17.81 10.63
C TYR A 323 -9.82 -18.06 9.45
N LEU A 324 -10.04 -17.37 8.33
CA LEU A 324 -9.18 -17.48 7.16
C LEU A 324 -7.76 -16.94 7.41
N SER A 325 -7.63 -15.84 8.14
CA SER A 325 -6.32 -15.27 8.52
C SER A 325 -5.50 -16.20 9.42
N LEU A 326 -6.21 -17.03 10.22
CA LEU A 326 -5.63 -18.07 11.06
C LEU A 326 -5.36 -19.41 10.32
N ASN A 327 -5.58 -19.46 9.00
CA ASN A 327 -5.53 -20.68 8.19
C ASN A 327 -6.50 -21.79 8.71
N ARG A 328 -7.69 -21.39 9.16
CA ARG A 328 -8.76 -22.27 9.65
C ARG A 328 -9.99 -22.26 8.69
N PRO A 329 -9.83 -22.67 7.43
CA PRO A 329 -10.90 -22.52 6.44
C PRO A 329 -12.12 -23.40 6.70
N ALA A 330 -11.98 -24.51 7.43
CA ALA A 330 -13.11 -25.34 7.85
C ALA A 330 -14.01 -24.62 8.85
N ASP A 331 -13.42 -23.90 9.82
CA ASP A 331 -14.17 -23.09 10.79
C ASP A 331 -14.83 -21.89 10.10
N ALA A 332 -14.14 -21.29 9.11
CA ALA A 332 -14.69 -20.22 8.27
C ALA A 332 -15.96 -20.72 7.51
N LEU A 333 -15.90 -21.90 6.91
CA LEU A 333 -17.06 -22.50 6.25
C LEU A 333 -18.21 -22.79 7.23
N ALA A 334 -17.90 -23.31 8.43
CA ALA A 334 -18.90 -23.57 9.46
C ALA A 334 -19.60 -22.27 9.90
N ALA A 335 -18.86 -21.21 10.13
CA ALA A 335 -19.40 -19.89 10.49
C ALA A 335 -20.26 -19.31 9.34
N ALA A 336 -19.77 -19.35 8.10
CA ALA A 336 -20.52 -18.87 6.94
C ALA A 336 -21.84 -19.66 6.76
N ARG A 337 -21.81 -20.99 6.93
CA ARG A 337 -23.00 -21.82 6.86
C ARG A 337 -24.01 -21.51 7.97
N GLN A 338 -23.53 -21.19 9.15
CA GLN A 338 -24.41 -20.89 10.30
C GLN A 338 -25.07 -19.51 10.17
N TYR A 339 -24.34 -18.49 9.71
CA TYR A 339 -24.76 -17.09 9.81
C TYR A 339 -25.01 -16.37 8.49
N LEU A 340 -24.51 -16.89 7.34
CA LEU A 340 -24.51 -16.17 6.05
C LEU A 340 -25.26 -16.90 4.93
N VAL A 341 -26.01 -17.99 5.19
CA VAL A 341 -26.72 -18.76 4.15
C VAL A 341 -27.70 -17.91 3.34
N GLY A 342 -28.38 -16.96 3.95
CA GLY A 342 -29.36 -16.05 3.30
C GLY A 342 -28.78 -14.72 2.83
N ALA A 343 -27.49 -14.46 3.00
CA ALA A 343 -26.88 -13.20 2.66
C ALA A 343 -26.76 -13.00 1.12
N ASP A 344 -26.88 -11.75 0.67
CA ASP A 344 -26.60 -11.40 -0.74
C ASP A 344 -25.09 -11.45 -0.98
N GLU A 345 -24.67 -12.46 -1.73
CA GLU A 345 -23.25 -12.73 -2.01
C GLU A 345 -22.51 -11.57 -2.68
N ARG A 346 -23.20 -10.64 -3.33
CA ARG A 346 -22.60 -9.48 -3.99
C ARG A 346 -22.11 -8.41 -3.00
N ASN A 347 -22.67 -8.42 -1.79
CA ASN A 347 -22.39 -7.44 -0.75
C ASN A 347 -21.46 -7.98 0.36
N LEU A 348 -21.06 -9.28 0.28
CA LEU A 348 -20.18 -9.87 1.28
C LEU A 348 -18.75 -9.29 1.19
N THR A 349 -18.19 -8.95 2.33
CA THR A 349 -16.78 -8.58 2.52
C THR A 349 -15.86 -9.78 2.76
N CYS A 350 -16.44 -10.98 2.85
CA CYS A 350 -15.74 -12.25 3.00
C CYS A 350 -16.05 -13.20 1.83
N PRO A 351 -15.26 -14.27 1.60
CA PRO A 351 -15.57 -15.28 0.61
C PRO A 351 -16.94 -15.93 0.88
N ASN A 352 -17.71 -16.15 -0.17
CA ASN A 352 -19.00 -16.79 -0.08
C ASN A 352 -18.86 -18.31 0.21
N ILE A 353 -19.98 -18.95 0.55
CA ILE A 353 -19.98 -20.39 0.92
C ILE A 353 -19.43 -21.27 -0.20
N THR A 354 -19.74 -20.96 -1.47
CA THR A 354 -19.24 -21.71 -2.63
C THR A 354 -17.70 -21.65 -2.71
N GLU A 355 -17.12 -20.49 -2.50
CA GLU A 355 -15.66 -20.29 -2.49
C GLU A 355 -15.01 -21.01 -1.31
N LEU A 356 -15.63 -20.95 -0.15
CA LEU A 356 -15.15 -21.65 1.07
C LEU A 356 -15.21 -23.17 0.88
N CYS A 357 -16.32 -23.71 0.32
CA CYS A 357 -16.42 -25.14 0.02
C CYS A 357 -15.32 -25.62 -0.93
N ARG A 358 -15.00 -24.83 -1.96
CA ARG A 358 -13.89 -25.14 -2.87
C ARG A 358 -12.55 -25.14 -2.16
N LYS A 359 -12.35 -24.17 -1.25
CA LYS A 359 -11.10 -24.02 -0.49
C LYS A 359 -10.81 -25.19 0.45
N VAL A 360 -11.86 -25.83 0.99
CA VAL A 360 -11.73 -27.01 1.88
C VAL A 360 -12.04 -28.34 1.17
N ASN A 361 -12.36 -28.33 -0.13
CA ASN A 361 -12.81 -29.47 -0.91
C ASN A 361 -14.07 -30.17 -0.33
N ASP A 362 -14.95 -29.41 0.33
CA ASP A 362 -16.22 -29.91 0.85
C ASP A 362 -17.37 -29.73 -0.17
N TYR A 363 -17.36 -30.55 -1.18
CA TYR A 363 -18.34 -30.50 -2.26
C TYR A 363 -19.72 -31.06 -1.87
N ARG A 364 -19.81 -31.81 -0.73
CA ARG A 364 -21.11 -32.25 -0.20
C ARG A 364 -21.87 -31.07 0.39
N THR A 365 -21.21 -30.29 1.25
CA THR A 365 -21.78 -29.03 1.79
C THR A 365 -22.16 -28.07 0.65
N LEU A 366 -21.35 -27.97 -0.41
CA LEU A 366 -21.69 -27.15 -1.58
C LEU A 366 -23.02 -27.60 -2.20
N ALA A 367 -23.21 -28.89 -2.42
CA ALA A 367 -24.46 -29.44 -2.99
C ALA A 367 -25.66 -29.20 -2.06
N GLU A 368 -25.52 -29.41 -0.75
CA GLU A 368 -26.57 -29.14 0.25
C GLU A 368 -27.04 -27.68 0.22
N VAL A 369 -26.11 -26.73 0.32
CA VAL A 369 -26.41 -25.29 0.32
C VAL A 369 -27.00 -24.85 -1.01
N ALA A 370 -26.45 -25.34 -2.13
CA ALA A 370 -27.00 -25.04 -3.46
C ALA A 370 -28.45 -25.54 -3.60
N LYS A 371 -28.77 -26.71 -3.06
CA LYS A 371 -30.14 -27.24 -3.02
C LYS A 371 -31.09 -26.37 -2.21
N GLU A 372 -30.64 -25.92 -1.01
CA GLU A 372 -31.41 -24.99 -0.14
C GLU A 372 -31.74 -23.70 -0.84
N ARG A 373 -30.80 -23.18 -1.66
CA ARG A 373 -30.91 -21.93 -2.41
C ARG A 373 -31.63 -22.07 -3.74
N GLY A 374 -31.95 -23.31 -4.18
CA GLY A 374 -32.54 -23.58 -5.51
C GLY A 374 -31.54 -23.43 -6.66
N ASP A 375 -30.21 -23.43 -6.39
CA ASP A 375 -29.15 -23.36 -7.40
C ASP A 375 -28.82 -24.73 -7.96
N ALA A 376 -29.54 -25.12 -9.01
CA ALA A 376 -29.37 -26.43 -9.67
C ALA A 376 -27.98 -26.63 -10.28
N VAL A 377 -27.29 -25.54 -10.68
CA VAL A 377 -25.96 -25.62 -11.32
C VAL A 377 -24.91 -25.99 -10.29
N ASN A 378 -24.82 -25.26 -9.21
CA ASN A 378 -23.85 -25.55 -8.14
C ASN A 378 -24.20 -26.83 -7.38
N PHE A 379 -25.50 -27.23 -7.30
CA PHE A 379 -25.92 -28.50 -6.76
C PHE A 379 -25.33 -29.67 -7.57
N LEU A 380 -25.55 -29.65 -8.91
CA LEU A 380 -25.03 -30.72 -9.76
C LEU A 380 -23.49 -30.72 -9.79
N ALA A 381 -22.88 -29.55 -9.87
CA ALA A 381 -21.41 -29.42 -9.83
C ALA A 381 -20.82 -30.02 -8.55
N GLY A 382 -21.43 -29.72 -7.39
CA GLY A 382 -21.03 -30.29 -6.09
C GLY A 382 -21.13 -31.82 -6.06
N LEU A 383 -22.23 -32.39 -6.57
CA LEU A 383 -22.40 -33.86 -6.65
C LEU A 383 -21.37 -34.52 -7.57
N ILE A 384 -21.00 -33.88 -8.65
CA ILE A 384 -19.98 -34.42 -9.59
C ILE A 384 -18.61 -34.36 -8.91
N ALA A 385 -18.23 -33.20 -8.31
CA ALA A 385 -16.97 -33.04 -7.66
C ALA A 385 -16.79 -33.91 -6.41
N ALA A 386 -17.86 -34.21 -5.68
CA ALA A 386 -17.81 -35.12 -4.51
C ALA A 386 -17.59 -36.61 -4.89
N LYS A 387 -17.72 -36.98 -6.17
CA LYS A 387 -17.48 -38.34 -6.69
C LYS A 387 -16.10 -38.51 -7.32
N ALA A 388 -15.42 -37.39 -7.62
CA ALA A 388 -14.07 -37.37 -8.17
C ALA A 388 -13.03 -37.48 -7.05
#